data_9c392e2e126cf869fb39571ea703e2de
#
_entry.id   9c392e2e126cf869fb39571ea703e2de
#
_cell.length_a   1.000
_cell.length_b   1.000
_cell.length_c   1.000
_cell.angle_alpha   90.00
_cell.angle_beta   90.00
_cell.angle_gamma   90.00
#
_symmetry.space_group_name_H-M   'P 1'
#
loop_
_entity.id
_entity.type
_entity.pdbx_description
1 polymer ?
#
loop_
_entity_poly.entity_id
_entity_poly.type
_entity_poly.pdbx_seq_one_letter_code
_entity_poly.pdbx_strand_id
1 'polypeptide(L)'
;MGHKLLLLTKANEQYRQLIEAQQLPGLELLDDNPTNIAQADIWLAEPKLAAPLLPHAKQLQWLQSSFAGIDALMGPRARKDYQLTNIKGIFGPLMSEYLFGYLLAHVRGHHFYQAQQRQKIWQIQSATRTSLQGMRLLLLGTGSIAQHVAKTAKQFGMHVTGINRSGREVEGFDVILPLSQLTQCLSHSDVVTNLLPSTPETRQLLNQSMIAKLKADAILVNVGRGDVLDLDALNAQLIAQPAQQAILDVFMQEPLPATHPIWERPNVIITPHISAPSQPEQIVGIFSDNYRRYIAAEPLQNQVNFTQGY
;
A
#
# COMPACT_ATOMS: atom_id res chain seq x y z
N MET A 1 -16.41 -22.89 -24.34
CA MET A 1 -16.61 -21.54 -24.91
C MET A 1 -15.34 -20.77 -24.66
N GLY A 2 -14.92 -19.90 -25.58
CA GLY A 2 -13.76 -19.03 -25.36
C GLY A 2 -14.12 -17.84 -24.48
N HIS A 3 -13.17 -17.33 -23.71
CA HIS A 3 -13.31 -16.13 -22.88
C HIS A 3 -12.64 -14.94 -23.54
N LYS A 4 -13.16 -13.74 -23.34
CA LYS A 4 -12.69 -12.49 -23.93
C LYS A 4 -12.08 -11.60 -22.87
N LEU A 5 -10.76 -11.41 -22.93
CA LEU A 5 -9.99 -10.59 -21.99
C LEU A 5 -9.80 -9.17 -22.53
N LEU A 6 -10.20 -8.18 -21.75
CA LEU A 6 -9.86 -6.79 -21.97
C LEU A 6 -8.72 -6.36 -21.02
N LEU A 7 -7.72 -5.70 -21.58
CA LEU A 7 -6.62 -5.10 -20.82
C LEU A 7 -6.86 -3.61 -20.63
N LEU A 8 -6.86 -3.15 -19.38
CA LEU A 8 -7.03 -1.74 -19.02
C LEU A 8 -5.92 -1.32 -18.06
N THR A 9 -4.71 -1.24 -18.58
CA THR A 9 -3.51 -0.85 -17.83
C THR A 9 -2.72 0.22 -18.60
N LYS A 10 -1.81 0.91 -17.93
CA LYS A 10 -0.88 1.84 -18.59
C LYS A 10 0.18 1.14 -19.45
N ALA A 11 0.32 -0.18 -19.33
CA ALA A 11 1.31 -1.01 -20.02
C ALA A 11 0.65 -2.16 -20.79
N ASN A 12 -0.50 -1.91 -21.46
CA ASN A 12 -1.29 -2.93 -22.15
C ASN A 12 -0.46 -3.82 -23.08
N GLU A 13 0.48 -3.24 -23.82
CA GLU A 13 1.34 -4.00 -24.76
C GLU A 13 2.23 -5.01 -24.02
N GLN A 14 2.85 -4.62 -22.91
CA GLN A 14 3.66 -5.53 -22.09
C GLN A 14 2.80 -6.65 -21.49
N TYR A 15 1.62 -6.31 -20.97
CA TYR A 15 0.69 -7.32 -20.44
C TYR A 15 0.24 -8.28 -21.53
N ARG A 16 -0.06 -7.78 -22.74
CA ARG A 16 -0.44 -8.61 -23.90
C ARG A 16 0.61 -9.64 -24.20
N GLN A 17 1.86 -9.23 -24.39
CA GLN A 17 2.99 -10.11 -24.70
C GLN A 17 3.19 -11.19 -23.62
N LEU A 18 3.11 -10.79 -22.34
CA LEU A 18 3.27 -11.72 -21.22
C LEU A 18 2.11 -12.73 -21.13
N ILE A 19 0.88 -12.32 -21.42
CA ILE A 19 -0.30 -13.22 -21.39
C ILE A 19 -0.28 -14.17 -22.59
N GLU A 20 0.04 -13.69 -23.80
CA GLU A 20 0.17 -14.53 -24.99
C GLU A 20 1.23 -15.62 -24.79
N ALA A 21 2.35 -15.28 -24.13
CA ALA A 21 3.38 -16.25 -23.77
C ALA A 21 2.90 -17.35 -22.82
N GLN A 22 1.82 -17.13 -22.05
CA GLN A 22 1.24 -18.15 -21.16
C GLN A 22 0.39 -19.19 -21.89
N GLN A 23 0.02 -18.96 -23.16
CA GLN A 23 -0.78 -19.86 -24.00
C GLN A 23 -2.05 -20.36 -23.26
N LEU A 24 -2.80 -19.42 -22.64
CA LEU A 24 -3.98 -19.76 -21.86
C LEU A 24 -5.11 -20.28 -22.77
N PRO A 25 -5.66 -21.49 -22.48
CA PRO A 25 -6.60 -22.14 -23.39
C PRO A 25 -7.92 -21.36 -23.50
N GLY A 26 -8.35 -21.10 -24.73
CA GLY A 26 -9.64 -20.44 -24.98
C GLY A 26 -9.71 -18.99 -24.59
N LEU A 27 -8.59 -18.29 -24.34
CA LEU A 27 -8.54 -16.87 -24.04
C LEU A 27 -8.27 -16.08 -25.32
N GLU A 28 -9.17 -15.15 -25.64
CA GLU A 28 -9.03 -14.16 -26.71
C GLU A 28 -8.73 -12.79 -26.10
N LEU A 29 -7.64 -12.13 -26.53
CA LEU A 29 -7.32 -10.77 -26.09
C LEU A 29 -7.98 -9.76 -27.01
N LEU A 30 -8.71 -8.83 -26.41
CA LEU A 30 -9.38 -7.76 -27.11
C LEU A 30 -8.64 -6.44 -26.99
N ASP A 31 -8.81 -5.55 -27.97
CA ASP A 31 -8.36 -4.16 -27.87
C ASP A 31 -9.36 -3.31 -27.07
N ASP A 32 -8.89 -2.23 -26.46
CA ASP A 32 -9.70 -1.33 -25.63
C ASP A 32 -10.53 -0.34 -26.47
N ASN A 33 -11.65 -0.80 -26.98
CA ASN A 33 -12.60 0.03 -27.70
C ASN A 33 -14.02 -0.17 -27.13
N PRO A 34 -14.99 0.74 -27.41
CA PRO A 34 -16.35 0.69 -26.83
C PRO A 34 -17.09 -0.63 -27.09
N THR A 35 -16.89 -1.26 -28.23
CA THR A 35 -17.52 -2.54 -28.58
C THR A 35 -16.96 -3.65 -27.72
N ASN A 36 -15.65 -3.72 -27.57
CA ASN A 36 -14.95 -4.74 -26.81
C ASN A 36 -15.18 -4.59 -25.30
N ILE A 37 -15.28 -3.38 -24.78
CA ILE A 37 -15.69 -3.10 -23.40
C ILE A 37 -17.02 -3.78 -23.06
N ALA A 38 -18.00 -3.73 -23.99
CA ALA A 38 -19.31 -4.34 -23.79
C ALA A 38 -19.30 -5.87 -23.91
N GLN A 39 -18.35 -6.45 -24.67
CA GLN A 39 -18.29 -7.89 -24.98
C GLN A 39 -17.33 -8.70 -24.13
N ALA A 40 -16.32 -8.06 -23.50
CA ALA A 40 -15.35 -8.75 -22.66
C ALA A 40 -16.00 -9.25 -21.38
N ASP A 41 -15.81 -10.53 -21.09
CA ASP A 41 -16.29 -11.17 -19.87
C ASP A 41 -15.23 -11.23 -18.76
N ILE A 42 -13.96 -11.02 -19.13
CA ILE A 42 -12.83 -10.93 -18.19
C ILE A 42 -12.07 -9.62 -18.43
N TRP A 43 -11.71 -8.92 -17.34
CA TRP A 43 -10.86 -7.75 -17.39
C TRP A 43 -9.61 -7.95 -16.50
N LEU A 44 -8.43 -7.60 -17.01
CA LEU A 44 -7.23 -7.34 -16.22
C LEU A 44 -6.99 -5.84 -16.24
N ALA A 45 -7.15 -5.17 -15.09
CA ALA A 45 -7.30 -3.73 -15.09
C ALA A 45 -6.67 -3.02 -13.88
N GLU A 46 -6.16 -1.81 -14.13
CA GLU A 46 -5.93 -0.84 -13.07
C GLU A 46 -7.29 -0.30 -12.58
N PRO A 47 -7.58 -0.31 -11.27
CA PRO A 47 -8.87 0.10 -10.73
C PRO A 47 -9.36 1.47 -11.19
N LYS A 48 -8.48 2.48 -11.26
CA LYS A 48 -8.82 3.84 -11.71
C LYS A 48 -9.20 3.91 -13.20
N LEU A 49 -8.64 3.03 -14.04
CA LEU A 49 -8.98 2.94 -15.46
C LEU A 49 -10.28 2.15 -15.70
N ALA A 50 -10.51 1.12 -14.90
CA ALA A 50 -11.71 0.28 -15.02
C ALA A 50 -12.98 0.98 -14.50
N ALA A 51 -12.89 1.72 -13.40
CA ALA A 51 -14.06 2.29 -12.72
C ALA A 51 -15.02 3.09 -13.63
N PRO A 52 -14.55 4.03 -14.49
CA PRO A 52 -15.44 4.79 -15.37
C PRO A 52 -16.07 3.94 -16.47
N LEU A 53 -15.49 2.78 -16.81
CA LEU A 53 -15.94 1.91 -17.89
C LEU A 53 -16.91 0.80 -17.42
N LEU A 54 -16.95 0.51 -16.12
CA LEU A 54 -17.82 -0.54 -15.56
C LEU A 54 -19.29 -0.41 -15.93
N PRO A 55 -19.92 0.79 -16.05
CA PRO A 55 -21.30 0.91 -16.51
C PRO A 55 -21.55 0.37 -17.94
N HIS A 56 -20.51 0.29 -18.76
CA HIS A 56 -20.56 -0.19 -20.13
C HIS A 56 -20.19 -1.66 -20.29
N ALA A 57 -19.68 -2.30 -19.24
CA ALA A 57 -19.19 -3.68 -19.23
C ALA A 57 -20.34 -4.70 -19.11
N LYS A 58 -21.13 -4.87 -20.17
CA LYS A 58 -22.39 -5.65 -20.15
C LYS A 58 -22.20 -7.14 -19.87
N GLN A 59 -21.07 -7.71 -20.29
CA GLN A 59 -20.77 -9.15 -20.18
C GLN A 59 -19.77 -9.48 -19.08
N LEU A 60 -19.26 -8.47 -18.36
CA LEU A 60 -18.21 -8.67 -17.34
C LEU A 60 -18.66 -9.65 -16.26
N GLN A 61 -17.89 -10.71 -16.10
CA GLN A 61 -18.06 -11.74 -15.07
C GLN A 61 -16.93 -11.73 -14.03
N TRP A 62 -15.70 -11.41 -14.47
CA TRP A 62 -14.54 -11.36 -13.59
C TRP A 62 -13.61 -10.20 -13.94
N LEU A 63 -13.23 -9.43 -12.93
CA LEU A 63 -12.19 -8.40 -13.01
C LEU A 63 -11.03 -8.77 -12.07
N GLN A 64 -9.85 -8.98 -12.65
CA GLN A 64 -8.59 -9.05 -11.93
C GLN A 64 -8.01 -7.64 -11.84
N SER A 65 -7.90 -7.09 -10.64
CA SER A 65 -7.15 -5.85 -10.41
C SER A 65 -5.65 -6.11 -10.59
N SER A 66 -4.93 -5.18 -11.19
CA SER A 66 -3.46 -5.19 -11.24
C SER A 66 -2.82 -4.62 -9.97
N PHE A 67 -3.62 -4.15 -9.00
CA PHE A 67 -3.17 -3.58 -7.73
C PHE A 67 -3.77 -4.30 -6.53
N ALA A 68 -3.12 -4.17 -5.37
CA ALA A 68 -3.71 -4.57 -4.09
C ALA A 68 -4.90 -3.68 -3.72
N GLY A 69 -4.77 -2.37 -3.92
CA GLY A 69 -5.81 -1.38 -3.64
C GLY A 69 -6.87 -1.32 -4.73
N ILE A 70 -8.13 -1.37 -4.31
CA ILE A 70 -9.29 -1.45 -5.20
C ILE A 70 -10.30 -0.33 -4.90
N ASP A 71 -9.89 0.70 -4.21
CA ASP A 71 -10.75 1.76 -3.68
C ASP A 71 -11.64 2.40 -4.76
N ALA A 72 -11.10 2.58 -5.99
CA ALA A 72 -11.84 3.13 -7.12
C ALA A 72 -13.04 2.25 -7.56
N LEU A 73 -13.00 0.94 -7.24
CA LEU A 73 -14.05 -0.03 -7.58
C LEU A 73 -15.07 -0.23 -6.44
N MET A 74 -14.86 0.41 -5.28
CA MET A 74 -15.63 0.17 -4.05
C MET A 74 -16.64 1.26 -3.71
N GLY A 75 -16.82 2.25 -4.58
CA GLY A 75 -17.75 3.36 -4.33
C GLY A 75 -19.19 2.92 -4.07
N PRO A 76 -20.03 3.75 -3.43
CA PRO A 76 -21.39 3.39 -3.05
C PRO A 76 -22.31 3.08 -4.25
N ARG A 77 -21.95 3.57 -5.44
CA ARG A 77 -22.65 3.31 -6.72
C ARG A 77 -21.92 2.29 -7.60
N ALA A 78 -20.84 1.68 -7.11
CA ALA A 78 -20.09 0.70 -7.90
C ALA A 78 -20.91 -0.56 -8.14
N ARG A 79 -20.77 -1.15 -9.33
CA ARG A 79 -21.31 -2.48 -9.65
C ARG A 79 -20.65 -3.52 -8.73
N LYS A 80 -21.42 -4.55 -8.35
CA LYS A 80 -20.96 -5.65 -7.47
C LYS A 80 -21.41 -7.00 -8.00
N ASP A 81 -21.88 -7.05 -9.24
CA ASP A 81 -22.47 -8.22 -9.90
C ASP A 81 -21.44 -9.00 -10.74
N TYR A 82 -20.16 -8.89 -10.41
CA TYR A 82 -19.05 -9.62 -11.01
C TYR A 82 -18.09 -10.10 -9.91
N GLN A 83 -17.24 -11.06 -10.23
CA GLN A 83 -16.16 -11.46 -9.34
C GLN A 83 -15.02 -10.44 -9.42
N LEU A 84 -14.55 -9.95 -8.29
CA LEU A 84 -13.38 -9.08 -8.19
C LEU A 84 -12.27 -9.82 -7.47
N THR A 85 -11.09 -9.86 -8.09
CA THR A 85 -9.86 -10.35 -7.44
C THR A 85 -8.81 -9.24 -7.46
N ASN A 86 -7.98 -9.20 -6.43
CA ASN A 86 -6.88 -8.25 -6.33
C ASN A 86 -5.53 -8.96 -6.22
N ILE A 87 -4.46 -8.18 -6.09
CA ILE A 87 -3.10 -8.71 -5.93
C ILE A 87 -2.77 -8.78 -4.44
N LYS A 88 -2.33 -9.97 -3.99
CA LYS A 88 -1.79 -10.19 -2.64
C LYS A 88 -0.51 -11.03 -2.72
N GLY A 89 0.35 -10.89 -1.71
CA GLY A 89 1.53 -11.75 -1.52
C GLY A 89 2.82 -11.28 -2.20
N ILE A 90 2.78 -10.38 -3.18
CA ILE A 90 3.97 -9.96 -3.94
C ILE A 90 4.57 -8.63 -3.48
N PHE A 91 3.81 -7.78 -2.80
CA PHE A 91 4.25 -6.43 -2.42
C PHE A 91 5.09 -6.38 -1.13
N GLY A 92 5.16 -7.48 -0.38
CA GLY A 92 5.88 -7.53 0.90
C GLY A 92 7.37 -7.16 0.79
N PRO A 93 8.13 -7.78 -0.12
CA PRO A 93 9.55 -7.44 -0.31
C PRO A 93 9.77 -5.97 -0.66
N LEU A 94 9.09 -5.45 -1.69
CA LEU A 94 9.23 -4.06 -2.16
C LEU A 94 8.87 -3.06 -1.05
N MET A 95 7.77 -3.31 -0.34
CA MET A 95 7.35 -2.45 0.78
C MET A 95 8.37 -2.47 1.93
N SER A 96 8.99 -3.63 2.20
CA SER A 96 10.05 -3.74 3.20
C SER A 96 11.30 -2.98 2.77
N GLU A 97 11.73 -3.13 1.52
CA GLU A 97 12.86 -2.39 0.97
C GLU A 97 12.64 -0.88 1.05
N TYR A 98 11.46 -0.40 0.66
CA TYR A 98 11.08 1.00 0.76
C TYR A 98 11.16 1.49 2.21
N LEU A 99 10.45 0.83 3.13
CA LEU A 99 10.39 1.22 4.53
C LEU A 99 11.78 1.22 5.19
N PHE A 100 12.50 0.11 5.09
CA PHE A 100 13.80 -0.01 5.73
C PHE A 100 14.89 0.82 5.05
N GLY A 101 14.77 1.10 3.75
CA GLY A 101 15.64 2.05 3.05
C GLY A 101 15.63 3.43 3.72
N TYR A 102 14.45 3.97 4.00
CA TYR A 102 14.30 5.26 4.70
C TYR A 102 14.65 5.19 6.18
N LEU A 103 14.22 4.15 6.89
CA LEU A 103 14.53 4.00 8.31
C LEU A 103 16.04 3.88 8.53
N LEU A 104 16.74 3.09 7.73
CA LEU A 104 18.20 2.95 7.78
C LEU A 104 18.90 4.27 7.43
N ALA A 105 18.45 4.95 6.38
CA ALA A 105 18.99 6.27 6.01
C ALA A 105 18.85 7.28 7.16
N HIS A 106 17.73 7.24 7.89
CA HIS A 106 17.50 8.10 9.05
C HIS A 106 18.45 7.77 10.19
N VAL A 107 18.42 6.53 10.71
CA VAL A 107 19.22 6.16 11.90
C VAL A 107 20.74 6.19 11.64
N ARG A 108 21.17 6.05 10.37
CA ARG A 108 22.58 6.12 9.97
C ARG A 108 23.01 7.53 9.55
N GLY A 109 22.11 8.52 9.62
CA GLY A 109 22.39 9.92 9.34
C GLY A 109 22.82 10.20 7.90
N HIS A 110 22.27 9.49 6.90
CA HIS A 110 22.70 9.63 5.50
C HIS A 110 22.60 11.07 5.02
N HIS A 111 21.50 11.77 5.31
CA HIS A 111 21.31 13.17 4.92
C HIS A 111 22.33 14.10 5.56
N PHE A 112 22.64 13.90 6.85
CA PHE A 112 23.64 14.67 7.56
C PHE A 112 25.00 14.49 6.89
N TYR A 113 25.45 13.25 6.71
CA TYR A 113 26.78 12.97 6.14
C TYR A 113 26.89 13.42 4.68
N GLN A 114 25.83 13.33 3.87
CA GLN A 114 25.82 13.87 2.52
C GLN A 114 25.97 15.41 2.51
N ALA A 115 25.33 16.11 3.44
CA ALA A 115 25.49 17.56 3.58
C ALA A 115 26.91 17.94 4.01
N GLN A 116 27.49 17.23 5.00
CA GLN A 116 28.86 17.43 5.44
C GLN A 116 29.88 17.16 4.31
N GLN A 117 29.68 16.10 3.53
CA GLN A 117 30.53 15.76 2.37
C GLN A 117 30.59 16.89 1.35
N ARG A 118 29.42 17.48 1.02
CA ARG A 118 29.34 18.62 0.08
C ARG A 118 30.13 19.85 0.56
N GLN A 119 30.21 20.03 1.89
CA GLN A 119 30.93 21.11 2.55
C GLN A 119 32.38 20.75 2.87
N LYS A 120 32.83 19.50 2.59
CA LYS A 120 34.15 18.96 2.93
C LYS A 120 34.43 19.01 4.44
N ILE A 121 33.39 18.82 5.28
CA ILE A 121 33.49 18.82 6.73
C ILE A 121 33.57 17.38 7.21
N TRP A 122 34.58 17.06 8.03
CA TRP A 122 34.73 15.77 8.72
C TRP A 122 34.20 15.88 10.15
N GLN A 123 32.90 15.59 10.31
CA GLN A 123 32.21 15.73 11.61
C GLN A 123 31.32 14.53 11.87
N ILE A 124 31.31 14.02 13.10
CA ILE A 124 30.42 12.96 13.55
C ILE A 124 29.09 13.60 13.98
N GLN A 125 27.97 13.04 13.52
CA GLN A 125 26.64 13.45 13.96
C GLN A 125 26.45 13.04 15.43
N SER A 126 26.03 13.99 16.26
CA SER A 126 25.56 13.73 17.62
C SER A 126 24.09 13.24 17.54
N ALA A 127 23.90 11.95 17.29
CA ALA A 127 22.56 11.35 17.20
C ALA A 127 22.27 10.53 18.45
N THR A 128 21.04 10.63 18.94
CA THR A 128 20.56 9.84 20.09
C THR A 128 20.36 8.37 19.73
N ARG A 129 20.11 8.06 18.46
CA ARG A 129 19.91 6.70 17.92
C ARG A 129 20.69 6.51 16.63
N THR A 130 21.42 5.41 16.56
CA THR A 130 22.26 5.06 15.40
C THR A 130 21.94 3.66 14.85
N SER A 131 20.91 2.98 15.39
CA SER A 131 20.52 1.63 15.03
C SER A 131 19.02 1.43 15.16
N LEU A 132 18.47 0.53 14.36
CA LEU A 132 17.08 0.05 14.51
C LEU A 132 16.92 -0.97 15.65
N GLN A 133 18.01 -1.55 16.11
CA GLN A 133 17.99 -2.55 17.18
C GLN A 133 17.34 -2.01 18.44
N GLY A 134 16.36 -2.75 18.97
CA GLY A 134 15.59 -2.39 20.16
C GLY A 134 14.51 -1.34 19.94
N MET A 135 14.39 -0.76 18.74
CA MET A 135 13.28 0.15 18.41
C MET A 135 11.96 -0.60 18.34
N ARG A 136 10.88 0.10 18.71
CA ARG A 136 9.50 -0.42 18.69
C ARG A 136 8.79 0.03 17.42
N LEU A 137 8.48 -0.93 16.57
CA LEU A 137 7.71 -0.74 15.34
C LEU A 137 6.24 -1.10 15.60
N LEU A 138 5.35 -0.15 15.35
CA LEU A 138 3.91 -0.36 15.33
C LEU A 138 3.43 -0.44 13.87
N LEU A 139 2.81 -1.56 13.51
CA LEU A 139 2.19 -1.76 12.20
C LEU A 139 0.67 -1.67 12.34
N LEU A 140 0.07 -0.68 11.69
CA LEU A 140 -1.38 -0.57 11.57
C LEU A 140 -1.82 -1.43 10.39
N GLY A 141 -2.46 -2.55 10.71
CA GLY A 141 -2.73 -3.64 9.77
C GLY A 141 -1.79 -4.83 9.96
N THR A 142 -2.31 -6.06 9.80
CA THR A 142 -1.56 -7.32 9.97
C THR A 142 -1.72 -8.24 8.76
N GLY A 143 -1.94 -7.65 7.57
CA GLY A 143 -2.04 -8.36 6.29
C GLY A 143 -0.69 -8.89 5.80
N SER A 144 -0.65 -9.49 4.60
CA SER A 144 0.54 -10.12 4.02
C SER A 144 1.74 -9.17 3.92
N ILE A 145 1.52 -7.91 3.57
CA ILE A 145 2.57 -6.88 3.54
C ILE A 145 3.13 -6.65 4.96
N ALA A 146 2.26 -6.44 5.93
CA ALA A 146 2.67 -6.20 7.32
C ALA A 146 3.41 -7.39 7.91
N GLN A 147 3.04 -8.63 7.58
CA GLN A 147 3.76 -9.83 8.01
C GLN A 147 5.18 -9.87 7.45
N HIS A 148 5.36 -9.50 6.17
CA HIS A 148 6.70 -9.43 5.57
C HIS A 148 7.54 -8.33 6.22
N VAL A 149 6.97 -7.13 6.42
CA VAL A 149 7.63 -6.02 7.11
C VAL A 149 8.00 -6.41 8.54
N ALA A 150 7.12 -7.09 9.28
CA ALA A 150 7.38 -7.57 10.63
C ALA A 150 8.57 -8.55 10.66
N LYS A 151 8.59 -9.51 9.73
CA LYS A 151 9.71 -10.46 9.60
C LYS A 151 11.04 -9.73 9.33
N THR A 152 11.04 -8.74 8.45
CA THR A 152 12.24 -7.94 8.14
C THR A 152 12.67 -7.08 9.34
N ALA A 153 11.72 -6.47 10.06
CA ALA A 153 11.99 -5.69 11.27
C ALA A 153 12.71 -6.53 12.34
N LYS A 154 12.27 -7.76 12.52
CA LYS A 154 12.90 -8.69 13.49
C LYS A 154 14.35 -9.04 13.11
N GLN A 155 14.70 -9.06 11.82
CA GLN A 155 16.10 -9.24 11.40
C GLN A 155 16.99 -8.05 11.83
N PHE A 156 16.41 -6.85 11.95
CA PHE A 156 17.09 -5.68 12.51
C PHE A 156 17.01 -5.57 14.04
N GLY A 157 16.46 -6.58 14.73
CA GLY A 157 16.33 -6.59 16.18
C GLY A 157 15.28 -5.62 16.73
N MET A 158 14.28 -5.23 15.92
CA MET A 158 13.16 -4.41 16.37
C MET A 158 12.11 -5.25 17.11
N HIS A 159 11.35 -4.60 18.01
CA HIS A 159 10.14 -5.16 18.61
C HIS A 159 8.92 -4.75 17.77
N VAL A 160 8.13 -5.71 17.32
CA VAL A 160 7.04 -5.47 16.38
C VAL A 160 5.67 -5.71 17.02
N THR A 161 4.89 -4.63 17.12
CA THR A 161 3.48 -4.69 17.52
C THR A 161 2.60 -4.50 16.30
N GLY A 162 1.60 -5.36 16.14
CA GLY A 162 0.57 -5.23 15.10
C GLY A 162 -0.77 -4.76 15.69
N ILE A 163 -1.48 -3.90 14.96
CA ILE A 163 -2.87 -3.55 15.25
C ILE A 163 -3.77 -4.12 14.16
N ASN A 164 -4.79 -4.88 14.56
CA ASN A 164 -5.89 -5.25 13.67
C ASN A 164 -7.26 -5.02 14.37
N ARG A 165 -8.34 -5.27 13.65
CA ARG A 165 -9.69 -4.97 14.17
C ARG A 165 -9.99 -5.66 15.50
N SER A 166 -9.64 -6.94 15.64
CA SER A 166 -10.05 -7.81 16.75
C SER A 166 -8.96 -8.20 17.74
N GLY A 167 -7.70 -7.87 17.45
CA GLY A 167 -6.56 -8.38 18.23
C GLY A 167 -6.22 -9.84 17.93
N ARG A 168 -6.76 -10.43 16.83
CA ARG A 168 -6.46 -11.82 16.47
C ARG A 168 -4.98 -11.98 16.17
N GLU A 169 -4.36 -12.97 16.77
CA GLU A 169 -2.96 -13.33 16.55
C GLU A 169 -2.66 -13.63 15.08
N VAL A 170 -1.51 -13.16 14.63
CA VAL A 170 -0.96 -13.39 13.29
C VAL A 170 0.53 -13.63 13.45
N GLU A 171 1.06 -14.59 12.72
CA GLU A 171 2.47 -14.95 12.78
C GLU A 171 3.38 -13.78 12.35
N GLY A 172 4.58 -13.71 12.95
CA GLY A 172 5.60 -12.73 12.60
C GLY A 172 5.68 -11.51 13.53
N PHE A 173 4.67 -11.28 14.36
CA PHE A 173 4.64 -10.19 15.35
C PHE A 173 5.06 -10.66 16.74
N ASP A 174 5.56 -9.75 17.58
CA ASP A 174 5.80 -10.05 18.99
C ASP A 174 4.51 -9.91 19.80
N VAL A 175 3.66 -8.93 19.43
CA VAL A 175 2.36 -8.69 20.04
C VAL A 175 1.36 -8.22 18.98
N ILE A 176 0.12 -8.72 19.04
CA ILE A 176 -1.00 -8.15 18.28
C ILE A 176 -2.06 -7.65 19.26
N LEU A 177 -2.55 -6.44 18.99
CA LEU A 177 -3.53 -5.76 19.83
C LEU A 177 -4.73 -5.31 18.98
N PRO A 178 -5.92 -5.23 19.59
CA PRO A 178 -7.09 -4.70 18.91
C PRO A 178 -6.99 -3.18 18.68
N LEU A 179 -7.74 -2.69 17.70
CA LEU A 179 -7.77 -1.27 17.35
C LEU A 179 -8.09 -0.34 18.54
N SER A 180 -8.88 -0.82 19.51
CA SER A 180 -9.20 -0.07 20.73
C SER A 180 -7.97 0.32 21.59
N GLN A 181 -6.84 -0.37 21.41
CA GLN A 181 -5.59 -0.09 22.12
C GLN A 181 -4.62 0.80 21.32
N LEU A 182 -5.02 1.30 20.16
CA LEU A 182 -4.16 2.13 19.30
C LEU A 182 -3.53 3.32 20.04
N THR A 183 -4.32 4.06 20.82
CA THR A 183 -3.85 5.24 21.53
C THR A 183 -2.66 4.94 22.46
N GLN A 184 -2.72 3.83 23.18
CA GLN A 184 -1.64 3.39 24.06
C GLN A 184 -0.41 2.97 23.24
N CYS A 185 -0.58 2.28 22.13
CA CYS A 185 0.52 1.83 21.28
C CYS A 185 1.29 3.01 20.66
N LEU A 186 0.58 4.07 20.22
CA LEU A 186 1.20 5.25 19.62
C LEU A 186 2.24 5.91 20.55
N SER A 187 1.92 6.04 21.85
CA SER A 187 2.80 6.69 22.82
C SER A 187 4.05 5.91 23.20
N HIS A 188 4.10 4.61 22.82
CA HIS A 188 5.23 3.73 23.14
C HIS A 188 6.04 3.33 21.90
N SER A 189 5.64 3.73 20.71
CA SER A 189 6.27 3.31 19.46
C SER A 189 7.27 4.34 18.95
N ASP A 190 8.42 3.85 18.48
CA ASP A 190 9.47 4.66 17.87
C ASP A 190 9.17 4.89 16.38
N VAL A 191 8.58 3.88 15.73
CA VAL A 191 8.14 3.93 14.34
C VAL A 191 6.69 3.49 14.29
N VAL A 192 5.85 4.24 13.61
CA VAL A 192 4.44 3.91 13.34
C VAL A 192 4.24 3.85 11.84
N THR A 193 3.86 2.67 11.32
CA THR A 193 3.65 2.47 9.88
C THR A 193 2.20 2.13 9.60
N ASN A 194 1.54 2.97 8.79
CA ASN A 194 0.19 2.71 8.30
C ASN A 194 0.23 1.83 7.04
N LEU A 195 -0.44 0.67 7.12
CA LEU A 195 -0.66 -0.30 6.05
C LEU A 195 -2.15 -0.63 5.87
N LEU A 196 -3.03 0.18 6.46
CA LEU A 196 -4.48 -0.04 6.42
C LEU A 196 -5.06 0.31 5.05
N PRO A 197 -6.10 -0.43 4.62
CA PRO A 197 -6.93 -0.04 3.48
C PRO A 197 -7.79 1.18 3.84
N SER A 198 -8.35 1.85 2.81
CA SER A 198 -9.40 2.87 2.99
C SER A 198 -10.75 2.20 3.24
N THR A 199 -11.28 2.37 4.43
CA THR A 199 -12.63 1.92 4.82
C THR A 199 -13.29 3.02 5.68
N PRO A 200 -14.61 2.99 5.89
CA PRO A 200 -15.26 3.93 6.80
C PRO A 200 -14.61 3.98 8.20
N GLU A 201 -14.15 2.83 8.71
CA GLU A 201 -13.55 2.70 10.04
C GLU A 201 -12.08 3.17 10.11
N THR A 202 -11.38 3.18 8.98
CA THR A 202 -9.96 3.60 8.94
C THR A 202 -9.76 5.04 8.51
N ARG A 203 -10.81 5.66 7.93
CA ARG A 203 -10.74 7.06 7.48
C ARG A 203 -10.46 7.99 8.66
N GLN A 204 -9.44 8.85 8.51
CA GLN A 204 -8.94 9.76 9.54
C GLN A 204 -8.70 9.07 10.91
N LEU A 205 -8.32 7.79 10.89
CA LEU A 205 -7.94 7.07 12.10
C LEU A 205 -6.78 7.76 12.82
N LEU A 206 -5.79 8.24 12.05
CA LEU A 206 -4.67 9.06 12.53
C LEU A 206 -5.05 10.54 12.43
N ASN A 207 -6.04 10.95 13.22
CA ASN A 207 -6.48 12.33 13.37
C ASN A 207 -5.58 13.11 14.35
N GLN A 208 -5.87 14.40 14.54
CA GLN A 208 -5.11 15.28 15.43
C GLN A 208 -4.89 14.69 16.83
N SER A 209 -5.92 14.11 17.44
CA SER A 209 -5.83 13.56 18.80
C SER A 209 -4.92 12.33 18.88
N MET A 210 -4.87 11.52 17.83
CA MET A 210 -3.99 10.34 17.71
C MET A 210 -2.56 10.75 17.39
N ILE A 211 -2.36 11.68 16.47
CA ILE A 211 -1.04 12.22 16.10
C ILE A 211 -0.36 12.86 17.32
N ALA A 212 -1.11 13.57 18.18
CA ALA A 212 -0.59 14.15 19.40
C ALA A 212 -0.11 13.12 20.44
N LYS A 213 -0.43 11.83 20.27
CA LYS A 213 0.06 10.74 21.14
C LYS A 213 1.39 10.14 20.68
N LEU A 214 1.87 10.49 19.51
CA LEU A 214 3.17 10.04 19.03
C LEU A 214 4.29 10.52 19.96
N LYS A 215 5.33 9.71 20.12
CA LYS A 215 6.54 10.12 20.84
C LYS A 215 7.16 11.37 20.20
N ALA A 216 7.84 12.16 20.98
CA ALA A 216 8.46 13.42 20.54
C ALA A 216 9.52 13.22 19.42
N ASP A 217 10.06 12.01 19.29
CA ASP A 217 11.06 11.61 18.29
C ASP A 217 10.55 10.48 17.37
N ALA A 218 9.23 10.25 17.30
CA ALA A 218 8.65 9.18 16.49
C ALA A 218 8.81 9.42 14.99
N ILE A 219 8.89 8.33 14.24
CA ILE A 219 8.81 8.32 12.77
C ILE A 219 7.43 7.79 12.37
N LEU A 220 6.62 8.62 11.72
CA LEU A 220 5.35 8.20 11.13
C LEU A 220 5.55 7.87 9.66
N VAL A 221 5.14 6.66 9.24
CA VAL A 221 5.21 6.22 7.84
C VAL A 221 3.80 5.94 7.33
N ASN A 222 3.42 6.56 6.23
CA ASN A 222 2.15 6.27 5.56
C ASN A 222 2.39 5.70 4.16
N VAL A 223 2.22 4.39 4.03
CA VAL A 223 2.32 3.60 2.79
C VAL A 223 1.06 2.77 2.54
N GLY A 224 0.01 3.01 3.33
CA GLY A 224 -1.31 2.38 3.19
C GLY A 224 -2.23 3.21 2.30
N ARG A 225 -2.99 4.12 2.93
CA ARG A 225 -3.90 5.05 2.24
C ARG A 225 -3.82 6.45 2.84
N GLY A 226 -3.92 7.45 1.97
CA GLY A 226 -3.81 8.85 2.37
C GLY A 226 -4.93 9.32 3.28
N ASP A 227 -6.16 8.84 3.09
CA ASP A 227 -7.33 9.23 3.86
C ASP A 227 -7.38 8.67 5.29
N VAL A 228 -6.47 7.76 5.65
CA VAL A 228 -6.28 7.28 7.04
C VAL A 228 -5.65 8.36 7.92
N LEU A 229 -4.91 9.29 7.32
CA LEU A 229 -4.12 10.32 7.99
C LEU A 229 -4.73 11.71 7.78
N ASP A 230 -4.88 12.47 8.86
CA ASP A 230 -5.11 13.90 8.82
C ASP A 230 -3.79 14.62 8.53
N LEU A 231 -3.60 15.01 7.25
CA LEU A 231 -2.36 15.58 6.77
C LEU A 231 -2.09 16.99 7.34
N ASP A 232 -3.16 17.78 7.54
CA ASP A 232 -3.05 19.13 8.11
C ASP A 232 -2.66 19.07 9.58
N ALA A 233 -3.28 18.15 10.34
CA ALA A 233 -2.92 17.91 11.73
C ALA A 233 -1.47 17.41 11.86
N LEU A 234 -1.03 16.53 10.97
CA LEU A 234 0.38 16.08 10.93
C LEU A 234 1.32 17.24 10.64
N ASN A 235 1.00 18.09 9.65
CA ASN A 235 1.82 19.26 9.32
C ASN A 235 1.97 20.20 10.54
N ALA A 236 0.90 20.47 11.26
CA ALA A 236 0.94 21.28 12.49
C ALA A 236 1.79 20.60 13.59
N GLN A 237 1.64 19.31 13.78
CA GLN A 237 2.40 18.52 14.76
C GLN A 237 3.90 18.53 14.47
N LEU A 238 4.31 18.37 13.20
CA LEU A 238 5.72 18.36 12.79
C LEU A 238 6.39 19.73 12.95
N ILE A 239 5.63 20.81 12.92
CA ILE A 239 6.13 22.16 13.29
C ILE A 239 6.37 22.24 14.80
N ALA A 240 5.41 21.74 15.59
CA ALA A 240 5.49 21.78 17.05
C ALA A 240 6.53 20.79 17.63
N GLN A 241 6.80 19.70 16.92
CA GLN A 241 7.72 18.63 17.34
C GLN A 241 8.77 18.36 16.23
N PRO A 242 9.80 19.21 16.11
CA PRO A 242 10.76 19.13 14.99
C PRO A 242 11.64 17.85 15.01
N ALA A 243 11.68 17.13 16.12
CA ALA A 243 12.38 15.83 16.22
C ALA A 243 11.55 14.68 15.63
N GLN A 244 10.23 14.83 15.50
CA GLN A 244 9.40 13.86 14.78
C GLN A 244 9.69 13.91 13.28
N GLN A 245 9.48 12.78 12.62
CA GLN A 245 9.64 12.67 11.17
C GLN A 245 8.43 12.00 10.53
N ALA A 246 8.23 12.27 9.25
CA ALA A 246 7.22 11.58 8.46
C ALA A 246 7.80 11.11 7.12
N ILE A 247 7.37 9.91 6.70
CA ILE A 247 7.65 9.32 5.38
C ILE A 247 6.28 9.04 4.76
N LEU A 248 5.93 9.79 3.72
CA LEU A 248 4.59 9.82 3.14
C LEU A 248 4.66 9.45 1.67
N ASP A 249 4.10 8.29 1.32
CA ASP A 249 4.04 7.80 -0.06
C ASP A 249 2.65 7.97 -0.67
N VAL A 250 1.61 8.11 0.17
CA VAL A 250 0.21 8.17 -0.26
C VAL A 250 -0.52 9.36 0.36
N PHE A 251 -1.42 9.95 -0.42
CA PHE A 251 -2.17 11.15 -0.04
C PHE A 251 -3.66 10.99 -0.36
N MET A 252 -4.53 11.72 0.36
CA MET A 252 -5.97 11.74 0.09
C MET A 252 -6.26 12.28 -1.31
N GLN A 253 -5.49 13.31 -1.73
CA GLN A 253 -5.49 13.83 -3.08
C GLN A 253 -4.15 13.53 -3.75
N GLU A 254 -4.18 12.81 -4.86
CA GLU A 254 -3.01 12.46 -5.66
C GLU A 254 -3.23 12.90 -7.12
N PRO A 255 -2.31 13.72 -7.68
CA PRO A 255 -1.08 14.27 -7.10
C PRO A 255 -1.33 15.22 -5.92
N LEU A 256 -0.40 15.22 -4.95
CA LEU A 256 -0.44 16.19 -3.84
C LEU A 256 -0.34 17.61 -4.41
N PRO A 257 -1.25 18.54 -4.05
CA PRO A 257 -1.20 19.91 -4.53
C PRO A 257 0.14 20.58 -4.22
N ALA A 258 0.73 21.25 -5.21
CA ALA A 258 2.01 21.93 -5.07
C ALA A 258 2.00 23.06 -4.00
N THR A 259 0.81 23.56 -3.67
CA THR A 259 0.61 24.59 -2.65
C THR A 259 0.50 24.04 -1.21
N HIS A 260 0.50 22.71 -1.04
CA HIS A 260 0.36 22.13 0.29
C HIS A 260 1.61 22.40 1.15
N PRO A 261 1.47 22.94 2.38
CA PRO A 261 2.62 23.37 3.19
C PRO A 261 3.52 22.22 3.66
N ILE A 262 3.08 20.99 3.58
CA ILE A 262 3.88 19.80 3.94
C ILE A 262 5.15 19.65 3.08
N TRP A 263 5.15 20.17 1.83
CA TRP A 263 6.31 20.15 0.94
C TRP A 263 7.53 20.86 1.52
N GLU A 264 7.30 21.88 2.35
CA GLU A 264 8.36 22.71 2.93
C GLU A 264 8.90 22.16 4.25
N ARG A 265 8.39 21.04 4.75
CA ARG A 265 8.82 20.47 6.03
C ARG A 265 10.16 19.74 5.89
N PRO A 266 11.22 20.16 6.59
CA PRO A 266 12.54 19.51 6.50
C PRO A 266 12.57 18.10 7.13
N ASN A 267 11.58 17.80 7.97
CA ASN A 267 11.40 16.53 8.65
C ASN A 267 10.34 15.63 7.97
N VAL A 268 10.07 15.86 6.68
CA VAL A 268 9.16 15.05 5.87
C VAL A 268 9.87 14.55 4.62
N ILE A 269 9.64 13.28 4.30
CA ILE A 269 9.99 12.69 3.01
C ILE A 269 8.70 12.38 2.27
N ILE A 270 8.58 12.86 1.04
CA ILE A 270 7.41 12.66 0.17
C ILE A 270 7.83 11.85 -1.04
N THR A 271 7.06 10.82 -1.37
CA THR A 271 7.20 10.04 -2.60
C THR A 271 5.86 9.90 -3.32
N PRO A 272 5.85 9.76 -4.66
CA PRO A 272 4.61 9.81 -5.43
C PRO A 272 3.99 8.42 -5.64
N HIS A 273 3.59 7.74 -4.53
CA HIS A 273 2.92 6.43 -4.51
C HIS A 273 3.74 5.35 -5.22
N ILE A 274 4.99 5.16 -4.77
CA ILE A 274 5.98 4.27 -5.38
C ILE A 274 6.52 3.19 -4.43
N SER A 275 5.98 3.08 -3.21
CA SER A 275 6.52 2.18 -2.19
C SER A 275 6.51 0.70 -2.58
N ALA A 276 5.57 0.30 -3.45
CA ALA A 276 5.51 -1.07 -3.99
C ALA A 276 4.88 -1.07 -5.39
N PRO A 277 5.65 -0.80 -6.46
CA PRO A 277 5.13 -0.80 -7.82
C PRO A 277 4.73 -2.21 -8.27
N SER A 278 3.64 -2.30 -9.03
CA SER A 278 3.22 -3.54 -9.67
C SER A 278 4.19 -3.95 -10.77
N GLN A 279 4.62 -5.21 -10.75
CA GLN A 279 5.48 -5.79 -11.79
C GLN A 279 4.62 -6.66 -12.71
N PRO A 280 4.48 -6.34 -14.01
CA PRO A 280 3.59 -7.05 -14.92
C PRO A 280 3.77 -8.56 -14.94
N GLU A 281 5.02 -9.06 -14.84
CA GLU A 281 5.35 -10.48 -14.83
C GLU A 281 4.69 -11.22 -13.65
N GLN A 282 4.74 -10.62 -12.46
CA GLN A 282 4.14 -11.19 -11.25
C GLN A 282 2.60 -11.13 -11.32
N ILE A 283 2.06 -10.02 -11.85
CA ILE A 283 0.62 -9.84 -12.03
C ILE A 283 0.07 -10.88 -13.00
N VAL A 284 0.75 -11.08 -14.15
CA VAL A 284 0.33 -12.07 -15.15
C VAL A 284 0.40 -13.49 -14.59
N GLY A 285 1.38 -13.80 -13.73
CA GLY A 285 1.42 -15.08 -13.02
C GLY A 285 0.16 -15.33 -12.18
N ILE A 286 -0.22 -14.35 -11.34
CA ILE A 286 -1.44 -14.44 -10.52
C ILE A 286 -2.71 -14.50 -11.37
N PHE A 287 -2.79 -13.69 -12.43
CA PHE A 287 -3.90 -13.72 -13.39
C PHE A 287 -4.03 -15.10 -14.04
N SER A 288 -2.92 -15.66 -14.53
CA SER A 288 -2.90 -16.96 -15.23
C SER A 288 -3.35 -18.10 -14.32
N ASP A 289 -2.93 -18.09 -13.06
CA ASP A 289 -3.36 -19.09 -12.08
C ASP A 289 -4.87 -18.93 -11.77
N ASN A 290 -5.36 -17.72 -11.62
CA ASN A 290 -6.78 -17.45 -11.45
C ASN A 290 -7.59 -17.79 -12.73
N TYR A 291 -7.05 -17.55 -13.91
CA TYR A 291 -7.72 -17.92 -15.16
C TYR A 291 -7.90 -19.45 -15.29
N ARG A 292 -6.86 -20.23 -14.95
CA ARG A 292 -6.95 -21.70 -14.94
C ARG A 292 -8.01 -22.19 -13.94
N ARG A 293 -8.10 -21.56 -12.76
CA ARG A 293 -9.16 -21.82 -11.77
C ARG A 293 -10.53 -21.43 -12.31
N TYR A 294 -10.64 -20.29 -12.96
CA TYR A 294 -11.88 -19.77 -13.52
C TYR A 294 -12.49 -20.74 -14.53
N ILE A 295 -11.70 -21.22 -15.49
CA ILE A 295 -12.18 -22.19 -16.51
C ILE A 295 -12.45 -23.58 -15.94
N ALA A 296 -11.82 -23.92 -14.81
CA ALA A 296 -12.07 -25.16 -14.07
C ALA A 296 -13.27 -25.05 -13.10
N ALA A 297 -13.94 -23.90 -13.04
CA ALA A 297 -15.00 -23.58 -12.06
C ALA A 297 -14.55 -23.73 -10.59
N GLU A 298 -13.26 -23.51 -10.32
CA GLU A 298 -12.69 -23.51 -8.98
C GLU A 298 -12.77 -22.09 -8.35
N PRO A 299 -12.77 -21.99 -7.01
CA PRO A 299 -12.72 -20.69 -6.34
C PRO A 299 -11.46 -19.88 -6.73
N LEU A 300 -11.65 -18.61 -7.08
CA LEU A 300 -10.54 -17.72 -7.41
C LEU A 300 -9.74 -17.34 -6.16
N GLN A 301 -8.44 -17.18 -6.30
CA GLN A 301 -7.58 -16.66 -5.24
C GLN A 301 -7.74 -15.16 -5.10
N ASN A 302 -7.56 -14.65 -3.89
CA ASN A 302 -7.62 -13.21 -3.57
C ASN A 302 -8.95 -12.54 -3.97
N GLN A 303 -10.05 -13.27 -3.88
CA GLN A 303 -11.36 -12.71 -4.14
C GLN A 303 -11.70 -11.65 -3.09
N VAL A 304 -12.21 -10.53 -3.56
CA VAL A 304 -12.59 -9.38 -2.75
C VAL A 304 -14.02 -9.55 -2.26
N ASN A 305 -14.22 -9.29 -0.98
CA ASN A 305 -15.56 -9.17 -0.42
C ASN A 305 -16.03 -7.71 -0.53
N PHE A 306 -17.00 -7.46 -1.40
CA PHE A 306 -17.55 -6.09 -1.62
C PHE A 306 -18.19 -5.47 -0.37
N THR A 307 -18.60 -6.27 0.61
CA THR A 307 -19.18 -5.74 1.85
C THR A 307 -18.10 -5.31 2.84
N GLN A 308 -16.97 -6.02 2.87
CA GLN A 308 -15.86 -5.74 3.76
C GLN A 308 -14.87 -4.74 3.16
N GLY A 309 -14.85 -4.57 1.82
CA GLY A 309 -13.99 -3.63 1.12
C GLY A 309 -12.56 -4.11 0.85
N TYR A 310 -12.28 -5.41 1.08
CA TYR A 310 -10.95 -6.02 0.87
C TYR A 310 -11.01 -7.55 0.70
#